data_d0824e4c42d1591a37df652cecc69e90
#
_entry.id   d0824e4c42d1591a37df652cecc69e90
#
_cell.length_a   1.000
_cell.length_b   1.000
_cell.length_c   1.000
_cell.angle_alpha   90.00
_cell.angle_beta   90.00
_cell.angle_gamma   90.00
#
_symmetry.space_group_name_H-M   'P 1'
#
loop_
_entity.id
_entity.type
_entity.pdbx_description
1 polymer ?
#
loop_
_entity_poly.entity_id
_entity_poly.type
_entity_poly.pdbx_seq_one_letter_code
_entity_poly.pdbx_strand_id
1 'polypeptide(L)'
;LLGTSGCGKTTLLRIIAGLETPDPGGEIWFDDDNVTEQAVERRNVGMVFQSYALFPNMSVLQNIAYGLKIKKFAKSDISDRVTEVLEMCQLEKYANRAITALSGGQRQRVALARAIAPRPRLLLLDEPLSALDAALRDILRDELAVLLREFQITAIFVTHDQDEAMAIADRVAVMSEGQ
;
A
#
# COMPACT_ATOMS: atom_id res chain seq x y z
N LEU A 1 6.68 -10.59 3.27
CA LEU A 1 6.10 -11.75 3.94
C LEU A 1 5.67 -12.77 2.88
N LEU A 2 6.34 -13.90 2.86
CA LEU A 2 6.16 -14.97 1.89
C LEU A 2 5.38 -16.15 2.52
N GLY A 3 4.49 -16.78 1.77
CA GLY A 3 3.80 -17.98 2.22
C GLY A 3 2.69 -18.41 1.27
N THR A 4 2.20 -19.63 1.44
CA THR A 4 1.12 -20.18 0.62
C THR A 4 -0.21 -19.44 0.83
N SER A 5 -1.12 -19.55 -0.12
CA SER A 5 -2.47 -18.97 0.03
C SER A 5 -3.17 -19.56 1.26
N GLY A 6 -3.84 -18.73 2.03
CA GLY A 6 -4.57 -19.16 3.23
C GLY A 6 -3.74 -19.32 4.51
N CYS A 7 -2.41 -19.11 4.51
CA CYS A 7 -1.58 -19.26 5.71
C CYS A 7 -1.69 -18.09 6.72
N GLY A 8 -2.55 -17.08 6.50
CA GLY A 8 -2.82 -16.02 7.46
C GLY A 8 -2.15 -14.67 7.16
N LYS A 9 -1.43 -14.49 6.03
CA LYS A 9 -0.70 -13.24 5.68
C LYS A 9 -1.59 -12.00 5.67
N THR A 10 -2.73 -12.06 4.98
CA THR A 10 -3.70 -10.97 4.92
C THR A 10 -4.29 -10.64 6.30
N THR A 11 -4.57 -11.66 7.12
CA THR A 11 -5.02 -11.48 8.51
C THR A 11 -3.96 -10.73 9.32
N LEU A 12 -2.69 -11.15 9.24
CA LEU A 12 -1.60 -10.45 9.91
C LEU A 12 -1.49 -8.99 9.45
N LEU A 13 -1.58 -8.70 8.14
CA LEU A 13 -1.60 -7.33 7.66
C LEU A 13 -2.75 -6.51 8.24
N ARG A 14 -3.94 -7.09 8.31
CA ARG A 14 -5.13 -6.42 8.86
C ARG A 14 -4.99 -6.15 10.36
N ILE A 15 -4.39 -7.07 11.10
CA ILE A 15 -4.08 -6.89 12.52
C ILE A 15 -3.08 -5.74 12.69
N ILE A 16 -2.00 -5.69 11.90
CA ILE A 16 -1.02 -4.59 11.90
C ILE A 16 -1.69 -3.26 11.53
N ALA A 17 -2.59 -3.25 10.55
CA ALA A 17 -3.34 -2.07 10.16
C ALA A 17 -4.35 -1.58 11.22
N GLY A 18 -4.76 -2.45 12.16
CA GLY A 18 -5.82 -2.17 13.14
C GLY A 18 -7.22 -2.42 12.61
N LEU A 19 -7.34 -3.19 11.54
CA LEU A 19 -8.62 -3.61 10.95
C LEU A 19 -9.18 -4.88 11.61
N GLU A 20 -8.31 -5.65 12.26
CA GLU A 20 -8.63 -6.83 13.06
C GLU A 20 -7.85 -6.77 14.38
N THR A 21 -8.34 -7.42 15.41
CA THR A 21 -7.69 -7.51 16.71
C THR A 21 -6.78 -8.75 16.77
N PRO A 22 -5.61 -8.67 17.39
CA PRO A 22 -4.79 -9.86 17.64
C PRO A 22 -5.46 -10.79 18.64
N ASP A 23 -5.00 -12.04 18.69
CA ASP A 23 -5.38 -12.98 19.74
C ASP A 23 -4.99 -12.46 21.13
N PRO A 24 -5.65 -12.94 22.21
CA PRO A 24 -5.34 -12.51 23.56
C PRO A 24 -3.85 -12.66 23.90
N GLY A 25 -3.24 -11.56 24.33
CA GLY A 25 -1.81 -11.49 24.63
C GLY A 25 -0.92 -11.12 23.45
N GLY A 26 -1.48 -11.00 22.23
CA GLY A 26 -0.74 -10.46 21.07
C GLY A 26 -0.57 -8.95 21.16
N GLU A 27 0.63 -8.47 20.85
CA GLU A 27 0.96 -7.05 20.88
C GLU A 27 1.56 -6.60 19.54
N ILE A 28 1.28 -5.34 19.17
CA ILE A 28 1.82 -4.70 17.98
C ILE A 28 2.57 -3.46 18.40
N TRP A 29 3.85 -3.44 18.04
CA TRP A 29 4.75 -2.33 18.33
C TRP A 29 5.29 -1.74 17.04
N PHE A 30 5.27 -0.42 16.92
CA PHE A 30 5.96 0.33 15.89
C PHE A 30 7.08 1.11 16.59
N ASP A 31 8.32 0.65 16.45
CA ASP A 31 9.45 1.06 17.25
C ASP A 31 9.12 0.93 18.77
N ASP A 32 9.14 2.02 19.54
CA ASP A 32 8.80 2.03 20.96
C ASP A 32 7.30 2.31 21.25
N ASP A 33 6.46 2.41 20.22
CA ASP A 33 5.05 2.76 20.35
C ASP A 33 4.17 1.51 20.28
N ASN A 34 3.53 1.15 21.39
CA ASN A 34 2.53 0.08 21.41
C ASN A 34 1.22 0.58 20.79
N VAL A 35 0.91 0.04 19.61
CA VAL A 35 -0.28 0.43 18.82
C VAL A 35 -1.41 -0.61 18.89
N THR A 36 -1.31 -1.60 19.75
CA THR A 36 -2.26 -2.73 19.82
C THR A 36 -3.70 -2.26 19.94
N GLU A 37 -3.99 -1.37 20.90
CA GLU A 37 -5.31 -0.82 21.15
C GLU A 37 -5.60 0.48 20.40
N GLN A 38 -4.65 0.91 19.55
CA GLN A 38 -4.78 2.17 18.83
C GLN A 38 -5.74 2.01 17.64
N ALA A 39 -6.70 2.92 17.51
CA ALA A 39 -7.62 2.97 16.38
C ALA A 39 -6.88 3.11 15.05
N VAL A 40 -7.40 2.50 13.98
CA VAL A 40 -6.79 2.43 12.64
C VAL A 40 -6.37 3.81 12.11
N GLU A 41 -7.20 4.85 12.33
CA GLU A 41 -6.94 6.21 11.86
C GLU A 41 -5.71 6.84 12.52
N ARG A 42 -5.33 6.38 13.71
CA ARG A 42 -4.21 6.89 14.50
C ARG A 42 -2.91 6.15 14.23
N ARG A 43 -2.95 4.91 13.72
CA ARG A 43 -1.75 4.11 13.43
C ARG A 43 -0.88 4.70 12.31
N ASN A 44 -1.43 5.63 11.51
CA ASN A 44 -0.76 6.26 10.38
C ASN A 44 -0.14 5.25 9.39
N VAL A 45 -0.92 4.24 9.04
CA VAL A 45 -0.56 3.17 8.09
C VAL A 45 -1.21 3.43 6.74
N GLY A 46 -0.45 3.23 5.66
CA GLY A 46 -0.98 3.15 4.30
C GLY A 46 -1.23 1.69 3.93
N MET A 47 -2.31 1.40 3.20
CA MET A 47 -2.60 0.04 2.75
C MET A 47 -3.00 0.00 1.29
N VAL A 48 -2.40 -0.93 0.54
CA VAL A 48 -2.79 -1.30 -0.81
C VAL A 48 -3.35 -2.72 -0.76
N PHE A 49 -4.61 -2.86 -1.13
CA PHE A 49 -5.30 -4.15 -1.17
C PHE A 49 -5.08 -4.83 -2.53
N GLN A 50 -5.23 -6.14 -2.57
CA GLN A 50 -5.15 -6.95 -3.78
C GLN A 50 -6.07 -6.44 -4.92
N SER A 51 -7.28 -5.96 -4.57
CA SER A 51 -8.23 -5.36 -5.51
C SER A 51 -8.00 -3.88 -5.80
N TYR A 52 -6.91 -3.29 -5.25
CA TYR A 52 -6.59 -1.85 -5.24
C TYR A 52 -7.60 -0.97 -4.49
N ALA A 53 -8.84 -1.40 -4.31
CA ALA A 53 -9.94 -0.71 -3.60
C ALA A 53 -10.05 0.79 -3.97
N LEU A 54 -9.87 1.15 -5.25
CA LEU A 54 -9.98 2.52 -5.73
C LEU A 54 -11.44 2.97 -5.76
N PHE A 55 -11.68 4.26 -5.55
CA PHE A 55 -13.00 4.87 -5.62
C PHE A 55 -13.39 5.09 -7.10
N PRO A 56 -14.32 4.29 -7.66
CA PRO A 56 -14.59 4.29 -9.11
C PRO A 56 -15.21 5.59 -9.61
N ASN A 57 -15.93 6.31 -8.73
CA ASN A 57 -16.62 7.57 -9.04
C ASN A 57 -15.72 8.80 -8.86
N MET A 58 -14.44 8.60 -8.60
CA MET A 58 -13.44 9.66 -8.42
C MET A 58 -12.38 9.59 -9.51
N SER A 59 -11.83 10.75 -9.88
CA SER A 59 -10.64 10.81 -10.74
C SER A 59 -9.39 10.30 -10.00
N VAL A 60 -8.28 10.13 -10.73
CA VAL A 60 -6.97 9.81 -10.15
C VAL A 60 -6.59 10.82 -9.05
N LEU A 61 -6.62 12.11 -9.39
CA LEU A 61 -6.32 13.19 -8.44
C LEU A 61 -7.21 13.13 -7.20
N GLN A 62 -8.51 12.87 -7.38
CA GLN A 62 -9.45 12.79 -6.25
C GLN A 62 -9.18 11.57 -5.36
N ASN A 63 -8.80 10.43 -5.95
CA ASN A 63 -8.39 9.25 -5.19
C ASN A 63 -7.16 9.54 -4.33
N ILE A 64 -6.13 10.18 -4.90
CA ILE A 64 -4.89 10.51 -4.19
C ILE A 64 -5.16 11.53 -3.07
N ALA A 65 -5.96 12.56 -3.36
CA ALA A 65 -6.29 13.61 -2.40
C ALA A 65 -7.20 13.15 -1.25
N TYR A 66 -7.86 11.99 -1.38
CA TYR A 66 -8.91 11.58 -0.45
C TYR A 66 -8.44 11.48 1.00
N GLY A 67 -7.34 10.75 1.24
CA GLY A 67 -6.78 10.57 2.58
C GLY A 67 -6.32 11.87 3.24
N LEU A 68 -5.76 12.79 2.44
CA LEU A 68 -5.34 14.11 2.91
C LEU A 68 -6.53 14.97 3.34
N LYS A 69 -7.65 14.90 2.61
CA LYS A 69 -8.90 15.61 2.97
C LYS A 69 -9.49 15.06 4.26
N ILE A 70 -9.52 13.74 4.45
CA ILE A 70 -10.01 13.11 5.69
C ILE A 70 -9.15 13.54 6.89
N LYS A 71 -7.84 13.60 6.72
CA LYS A 71 -6.91 14.09 7.75
C LYS A 71 -6.93 15.61 7.94
N LYS A 72 -7.80 16.34 7.20
CA LYS A 72 -8.01 17.80 7.31
C LYS A 72 -6.76 18.65 7.05
N PHE A 73 -5.90 18.24 6.11
CA PHE A 73 -4.80 19.06 5.64
C PHE A 73 -5.30 20.36 5.02
N ALA A 74 -4.49 21.43 5.05
CA ALA A 74 -4.82 22.66 4.37
C ALA A 74 -4.92 22.46 2.85
N LYS A 75 -5.75 23.24 2.17
CA LYS A 75 -5.98 23.07 0.72
C LYS A 75 -4.70 23.25 -0.11
N SER A 76 -3.83 24.18 0.27
CA SER A 76 -2.51 24.37 -0.33
C SER A 76 -1.69 23.09 -0.25
N ASP A 77 -1.55 22.56 0.96
CA ASP A 77 -0.72 21.38 1.25
C ASP A 77 -1.23 20.14 0.51
N ILE A 78 -2.57 20.02 0.37
CA ILE A 78 -3.18 18.95 -0.44
C ILE A 78 -2.77 19.10 -1.91
N SER A 79 -2.84 20.31 -2.47
CA SER A 79 -2.49 20.57 -3.86
C SER A 79 -1.03 20.20 -4.14
N ASP A 80 -0.13 20.72 -3.32
CA ASP A 80 1.30 20.51 -3.46
C ASP A 80 1.67 19.04 -3.32
N ARG A 81 1.12 18.37 -2.27
CA ARG A 81 1.39 16.94 -2.04
C ARG A 81 0.82 16.04 -3.13
N VAL A 82 -0.36 16.35 -3.65
CA VAL A 82 -0.96 15.58 -4.75
C VAL A 82 -0.13 15.73 -6.02
N THR A 83 0.36 16.93 -6.33
CA THR A 83 1.25 17.18 -7.48
C THR A 83 2.55 16.38 -7.33
N GLU A 84 3.21 16.48 -6.19
CA GLU A 84 4.41 15.70 -5.86
C GLU A 84 4.20 14.20 -6.08
N VAL A 85 3.12 13.64 -5.54
CA VAL A 85 2.83 12.20 -5.63
C VAL A 85 2.45 11.77 -7.05
N LEU A 86 1.75 12.63 -7.82
CA LEU A 86 1.46 12.36 -9.23
C LEU A 86 2.75 12.24 -10.05
N GLU A 87 3.70 13.15 -9.85
CA GLU A 87 5.01 13.13 -10.51
C GLU A 87 5.79 11.87 -10.14
N MET A 88 5.92 11.58 -8.84
CA MET A 88 6.63 10.42 -8.32
C MET A 88 6.08 9.09 -8.87
N CYS A 89 4.76 8.99 -9.05
CA CYS A 89 4.11 7.79 -9.59
C CYS A 89 3.91 7.84 -11.13
N GLN A 90 4.40 8.88 -11.82
CA GLN A 90 4.26 9.10 -13.27
C GLN A 90 2.78 9.11 -13.73
N LEU A 91 1.94 9.78 -12.96
CA LEU A 91 0.47 9.82 -13.15
C LEU A 91 -0.06 11.19 -13.61
N GLU A 92 0.80 12.19 -13.89
CA GLU A 92 0.40 13.58 -14.20
C GLU A 92 -0.58 13.63 -15.37
N LYS A 93 -0.29 12.88 -16.43
CA LYS A 93 -1.12 12.81 -17.64
C LYS A 93 -2.51 12.18 -17.41
N TYR A 94 -2.66 11.48 -16.29
CA TYR A 94 -3.88 10.76 -15.94
C TYR A 94 -4.65 11.41 -14.79
N ALA A 95 -4.18 12.52 -14.21
CA ALA A 95 -4.72 13.15 -13.00
C ALA A 95 -6.25 13.33 -13.03
N ASN A 96 -6.80 13.76 -14.15
CA ASN A 96 -8.23 14.00 -14.33
C ASN A 96 -9.01 12.81 -14.93
N ARG A 97 -8.34 11.67 -15.21
CA ARG A 97 -9.03 10.50 -15.77
C ARG A 97 -9.85 9.76 -14.73
N ALA A 98 -10.94 9.16 -15.16
CA ALA A 98 -11.70 8.20 -14.37
C ALA A 98 -10.88 6.91 -14.18
N ILE A 99 -11.00 6.30 -13.02
CA ILE A 99 -10.28 5.04 -12.67
C ILE A 99 -10.60 3.90 -13.64
N THR A 100 -11.84 3.86 -14.13
CA THR A 100 -12.31 2.85 -15.09
C THR A 100 -11.64 2.93 -16.46
N ALA A 101 -11.05 4.08 -16.81
CA ALA A 101 -10.33 4.30 -18.07
C ALA A 101 -8.82 3.99 -17.98
N LEU A 102 -8.37 3.40 -16.88
CA LEU A 102 -6.96 3.08 -16.62
C LEU A 102 -6.67 1.60 -16.86
N SER A 103 -5.41 1.31 -17.28
CA SER A 103 -4.88 -0.06 -17.31
C SER A 103 -4.71 -0.63 -15.88
N GLY A 104 -4.48 -1.94 -15.76
CA GLY A 104 -4.18 -2.60 -14.48
C GLY A 104 -3.01 -1.96 -13.73
N GLY A 105 -1.88 -1.78 -14.42
CA GLY A 105 -0.69 -1.15 -13.82
C GLY A 105 -0.91 0.33 -13.46
N GLN A 106 -1.67 1.08 -14.26
CA GLN A 106 -2.03 2.45 -13.90
C GLN A 106 -2.90 2.50 -12.65
N ARG A 107 -3.88 1.59 -12.50
CA ARG A 107 -4.69 1.48 -11.27
C ARG A 107 -3.85 1.13 -10.06
N GLN A 108 -2.87 0.23 -10.20
CA GLN A 108 -1.95 -0.11 -9.13
C GLN A 108 -1.13 1.12 -8.69
N ARG A 109 -0.54 1.87 -9.62
CA ARG A 109 0.19 3.11 -9.30
C ARG A 109 -0.70 4.14 -8.61
N VAL A 110 -1.98 4.26 -8.98
CA VAL A 110 -2.94 5.13 -8.28
C VAL A 110 -3.20 4.65 -6.86
N ALA A 111 -3.33 3.35 -6.63
CA ALA A 111 -3.52 2.78 -5.29
C ALA A 111 -2.30 3.05 -4.40
N LEU A 112 -1.10 2.86 -4.94
CA LEU A 112 0.15 3.19 -4.26
C LEU A 112 0.22 4.70 -3.95
N ALA A 113 0.00 5.56 -4.94
CA ALA A 113 -0.02 7.01 -4.80
C ALA A 113 -1.00 7.47 -3.70
N ARG A 114 -2.20 6.90 -3.67
CA ARG A 114 -3.21 7.17 -2.63
C ARG A 114 -2.72 6.75 -1.23
N ALA A 115 -2.06 5.60 -1.13
CA ALA A 115 -1.58 5.07 0.15
C ALA A 115 -0.41 5.88 0.72
N ILE A 116 0.50 6.40 -0.14
CA ILE A 116 1.68 7.17 0.29
C ILE A 116 1.42 8.68 0.43
N ALA A 117 0.35 9.22 -0.18
CA ALA A 117 0.05 10.64 -0.13
C ALA A 117 -0.01 11.20 1.31
N PRO A 118 -0.64 10.51 2.30
CA PRO A 118 -0.70 10.96 3.68
C PRO A 118 0.62 10.83 4.46
N ARG A 119 1.72 10.42 3.84
CA ARG A 119 3.02 10.14 4.47
C ARG A 119 2.89 9.15 5.63
N PRO A 120 2.50 7.91 5.35
CA PRO A 120 2.36 6.89 6.39
C PRO A 120 3.73 6.53 6.97
N ARG A 121 3.76 6.09 8.23
CA ARG A 121 4.98 5.53 8.88
C ARG A 121 5.25 4.08 8.45
N LEU A 122 4.22 3.38 7.95
CA LEU A 122 4.29 2.00 7.46
C LEU A 122 3.35 1.83 6.27
N LEU A 123 3.82 1.16 5.22
CA LEU A 123 3.05 0.80 4.05
C LEU A 123 2.82 -0.71 4.03
N LEU A 124 1.57 -1.11 3.93
CA LEU A 124 1.16 -2.52 3.84
C LEU A 124 0.68 -2.81 2.42
N LEU A 125 1.24 -3.83 1.79
CA LEU A 125 0.98 -4.21 0.41
C LEU A 125 0.50 -5.67 0.40
N ASP A 126 -0.81 -5.87 0.20
CA ASP A 126 -1.44 -7.19 0.22
C ASP A 126 -1.57 -7.74 -1.21
N GLU A 127 -0.62 -8.57 -1.61
CA GLU A 127 -0.50 -9.19 -2.95
C GLU A 127 -0.74 -8.19 -4.10
N PRO A 128 -0.05 -7.04 -4.15
CA PRO A 128 -0.39 -5.94 -5.05
C PRO A 128 -0.16 -6.25 -6.53
N LEU A 129 0.55 -7.32 -6.87
CA LEU A 129 0.89 -7.72 -8.24
C LEU A 129 0.08 -8.93 -8.73
N SER A 130 -0.68 -9.59 -7.84
CA SER A 130 -1.35 -10.87 -8.14
C SER A 130 -2.41 -10.81 -9.24
N ALA A 131 -3.03 -9.64 -9.46
CA ALA A 131 -4.07 -9.44 -10.47
C ALA A 131 -3.54 -9.12 -11.87
N LEU A 132 -2.23 -9.18 -12.09
CA LEU A 132 -1.56 -8.80 -13.35
C LEU A 132 -1.12 -10.03 -14.14
N ASP A 133 -1.05 -9.88 -15.48
CA ASP A 133 -0.39 -10.85 -16.33
C ASP A 133 1.14 -10.88 -16.07
N ALA A 134 1.79 -11.99 -16.43
CA ALA A 134 3.19 -12.23 -16.08
C ALA A 134 4.15 -11.15 -16.60
N ALA A 135 3.99 -10.72 -17.85
CA ALA A 135 4.90 -9.75 -18.48
C ALA A 135 4.77 -8.35 -17.81
N LEU A 136 3.55 -7.94 -17.50
CA LEU A 136 3.30 -6.68 -16.80
C LEU A 136 3.73 -6.75 -15.34
N ARG A 137 3.60 -7.91 -14.71
CA ARG A 137 4.00 -8.15 -13.32
C ARG A 137 5.49 -7.91 -13.12
N ASP A 138 6.35 -8.45 -13.97
CA ASP A 138 7.79 -8.27 -13.88
C ASP A 138 8.21 -6.80 -13.97
N ILE A 139 7.65 -6.08 -14.93
CA ILE A 139 7.93 -4.64 -15.09
C ILE A 139 7.48 -3.86 -13.85
N LEU A 140 6.26 -4.10 -13.37
CA LEU A 140 5.71 -3.37 -12.23
C LEU A 140 6.35 -3.76 -10.89
N ARG A 141 6.87 -5.00 -10.76
CA ARG A 141 7.68 -5.43 -9.63
C ARG A 141 8.94 -4.57 -9.50
N ASP A 142 9.67 -4.42 -10.61
CA ASP A 142 10.92 -3.66 -10.62
C ASP A 142 10.66 -2.16 -10.37
N GLU A 143 9.62 -1.60 -10.98
CA GLU A 143 9.18 -0.23 -10.72
C GLU A 143 8.77 -0.01 -9.26
N LEU A 144 8.03 -0.93 -8.68
CA LEU A 144 7.61 -0.87 -7.27
C LEU A 144 8.81 -0.92 -6.33
N ALA A 145 9.80 -1.78 -6.62
CA ALA A 145 11.03 -1.86 -5.84
C ALA A 145 11.81 -0.53 -5.85
N VAL A 146 11.90 0.13 -7.01
CA VAL A 146 12.51 1.46 -7.14
C VAL A 146 11.74 2.49 -6.32
N LEU A 147 10.43 2.57 -6.49
CA LEU A 147 9.58 3.52 -5.79
C LEU A 147 9.67 3.37 -4.26
N LEU A 148 9.62 2.15 -3.73
CA LEU A 148 9.71 1.91 -2.28
C LEU A 148 11.06 2.38 -1.71
N ARG A 149 12.15 2.22 -2.45
CA ARG A 149 13.48 2.71 -2.05
C ARG A 149 13.57 4.24 -2.09
N GLU A 150 13.06 4.86 -3.15
CA GLU A 150 13.04 6.32 -3.30
C GLU A 150 12.23 7.01 -2.19
N PHE A 151 11.12 6.42 -1.80
CA PHE A 151 10.28 6.95 -0.72
C PHE A 151 10.86 6.75 0.68
N GLN A 152 11.84 5.87 0.85
CA GLN A 152 12.40 5.49 2.15
C GLN A 152 11.30 5.10 3.17
N ILE A 153 10.22 4.49 2.70
CA ILE A 153 9.09 4.08 3.54
C ILE A 153 9.32 2.64 3.98
N THR A 154 9.18 2.38 5.27
CA THR A 154 9.11 1.01 5.77
C THR A 154 7.87 0.34 5.19
N ALA A 155 8.04 -0.80 4.51
CA ALA A 155 6.95 -1.52 3.87
C ALA A 155 6.92 -2.99 4.28
N ILE A 156 5.71 -3.53 4.45
CA ILE A 156 5.47 -4.98 4.53
C ILE A 156 4.77 -5.38 3.23
N PHE A 157 5.49 -6.15 2.44
CA PHE A 157 5.01 -6.68 1.16
C PHE A 157 4.62 -8.14 1.34
N VAL A 158 3.37 -8.46 1.04
CA VAL A 158 2.83 -9.82 1.08
C VAL A 158 2.77 -10.39 -0.33
N THR A 159 3.31 -11.58 -0.50
CA THR A 159 3.25 -12.33 -1.75
C THR A 159 3.30 -13.84 -1.50
N HIS A 160 2.89 -14.62 -2.46
CA HIS A 160 3.13 -16.06 -2.54
C HIS A 160 4.22 -16.41 -3.58
N ASP A 161 4.76 -15.41 -4.26
CA ASP A 161 5.79 -15.52 -5.30
C ASP A 161 7.18 -15.24 -4.71
N GLN A 162 8.10 -16.19 -4.87
CA GLN A 162 9.47 -16.06 -4.35
C GLN A 162 10.30 -15.03 -5.11
N ASP A 163 10.10 -14.92 -6.42
CA ASP A 163 10.85 -13.96 -7.26
C ASP A 163 10.46 -12.52 -6.90
N GLU A 164 9.18 -12.27 -6.62
CA GLU A 164 8.72 -10.98 -6.09
C GLU A 164 9.36 -10.66 -4.74
N ALA A 165 9.35 -11.63 -3.81
CA ALA A 165 9.91 -11.44 -2.48
C ALA A 165 11.41 -11.11 -2.53
N MET A 166 12.17 -11.82 -3.37
CA MET A 166 13.62 -11.64 -3.49
C MET A 166 14.00 -10.34 -4.23
N ALA A 167 13.17 -9.87 -5.15
CA ALA A 167 13.45 -8.64 -5.90
C ALA A 167 13.15 -7.36 -5.10
N ILE A 168 12.14 -7.40 -4.23
CA ILE A 168 11.63 -6.21 -3.54
C ILE A 168 12.20 -6.07 -2.13
N ALA A 169 12.34 -7.18 -1.38
CA ALA A 169 12.52 -7.13 0.06
C ALA A 169 14.00 -7.11 0.49
N ASP A 170 14.31 -6.30 1.50
CA ASP A 170 15.60 -6.36 2.21
C ASP A 170 15.65 -7.56 3.18
N ARG A 171 14.49 -8.00 3.68
CA ARG A 171 14.34 -9.15 4.58
C ARG A 171 13.08 -9.94 4.20
N VAL A 172 13.19 -11.26 4.19
CA VAL A 172 12.05 -12.16 3.92
C VAL A 172 11.69 -12.91 5.17
N ALA A 173 10.42 -12.82 5.58
CA ALA A 173 9.83 -13.70 6.58
C ALA A 173 8.92 -14.70 5.88
N VAL A 174 9.05 -15.98 6.24
CA VAL A 174 8.21 -17.04 5.69
C VAL A 174 7.15 -17.42 6.70
N MET A 175 5.90 -17.47 6.25
CA MET A 175 4.75 -17.81 7.08
C MET A 175 4.12 -19.12 6.61
N SER A 176 3.88 -20.03 7.54
CA SER A 176 3.20 -21.31 7.30
C SER A 176 2.22 -21.59 8.45
N GLU A 177 0.97 -21.94 8.11
CA GLU A 177 -0.07 -22.34 9.08
C GLU A 177 -0.25 -21.34 10.25
N GLY A 178 -0.14 -20.04 9.98
CA GLY A 178 -0.30 -18.99 10.99
C GLY A 178 0.98 -18.70 11.82
N GLN A 179 2.09 -19.34 11.50
CA GLN A 179 3.37 -19.21 12.19
C GLN A 179 4.49 -18.75 11.27
#